data_7198e65786cec14dfc9c369a581f9b3b
#
_entry.id   7198e65786cec14dfc9c369a581f9b3b
#
_cell.length_a   1.000
_cell.length_b   1.000
_cell.length_c   1.000
_cell.angle_alpha   90.00
_cell.angle_beta   90.00
_cell.angle_gamma   90.00
#
_symmetry.space_group_name_H-M   'P 1'
#
loop_
_entity.id
_entity.type
_entity.pdbx_description
1 polymer ?
#
loop_
_entity_poly.entity_id
_entity_poly.type
_entity_poly.pdbx_seq_one_letter_code
_entity_poly.pdbx_strand_id
1 'polypeptide(L)'
;MSFEVETQETLNDQLQVRREKMSQLREKGIDPFGTGFKQKNTTEEIHNQFEGATKESLSEQEPVTVQIAGRMMTKRGKGKAGFAHIQDGKGQIQIYVRKDAVGDDAYEVFTKADLGDIVGVVGTVMVTNTGELSVKAEQFVHLTKALRPLPDKYHGLTNVEQQYRQRYLDLISNRDSFDRFVTRSKIIREIRRYLDDRDYLEVETPVLHTLAGGANARPFITHHNALDMELYMRIATELHLKRLVVGGMERVYEIGRVFRNEGIDTTHNPEFTSIEIYTAYTDYKDVMDLTEGIISDVAKKVLGTTLVPYGEHEVELKAPWKRIHMVDAIKEVTGVDFWPQMTDEEARAIAKEKGVKVEDSMTFGHVVNEFFETFVEETLIQPTFIYGHPVEVSPLARKNDEDPRFTDRFECFICTKEYGNGFTELTDPIDQRERFMKQVEEKFAGNDEAHPHDEDFIQALEYGLSPTGGVGIGIDRLVMLLTNSQSIRNVLLFPTMKNLD
;
A
#
# COMPACT_ATOMS: atom_id res chain seq x y z
N MET A 1 -34.29 18.35 0.61
CA MET A 1 -34.43 17.40 -0.51
C MET A 1 -34.27 16.00 0.09
N SER A 2 -35.33 15.21 0.02
CA SER A 2 -35.37 13.85 0.56
C SER A 2 -34.49 12.95 -0.30
N PHE A 3 -33.50 12.35 0.30
CA PHE A 3 -32.75 11.26 -0.32
C PHE A 3 -33.71 10.07 -0.42
N GLU A 4 -34.14 9.75 -1.64
CA GLU A 4 -34.81 8.49 -1.91
C GLU A 4 -33.78 7.36 -1.72
N VAL A 5 -33.84 6.69 -0.59
CA VAL A 5 -33.22 5.39 -0.40
C VAL A 5 -33.86 4.47 -1.44
N GLU A 6 -33.11 4.02 -2.44
CA GLU A 6 -33.56 2.99 -3.38
C GLU A 6 -34.07 1.81 -2.56
N THR A 7 -35.38 1.55 -2.61
CA THR A 7 -35.94 0.42 -1.88
C THR A 7 -35.49 -0.89 -2.52
N GLN A 8 -35.40 -1.96 -1.75
CA GLN A 8 -35.06 -3.30 -2.25
C GLN A 8 -35.96 -3.73 -3.40
N GLU A 9 -37.20 -3.27 -3.39
CA GLU A 9 -38.20 -3.52 -4.43
C GLU A 9 -37.81 -2.81 -5.74
N THR A 10 -37.45 -1.53 -5.70
CA THR A 10 -36.97 -0.75 -6.86
C THR A 10 -35.70 -1.37 -7.49
N LEU A 11 -34.79 -1.87 -6.66
CA LEU A 11 -33.62 -2.56 -7.14
C LEU A 11 -33.98 -3.87 -7.84
N ASN A 12 -34.92 -4.65 -7.30
CA ASN A 12 -35.39 -5.88 -7.91
C ASN A 12 -36.01 -5.65 -9.29
N ASP A 13 -36.79 -4.60 -9.45
CA ASP A 13 -37.40 -4.21 -10.74
C ASP A 13 -36.33 -3.85 -11.77
N GLN A 14 -35.31 -3.09 -11.38
CA GLN A 14 -34.17 -2.77 -12.27
C GLN A 14 -33.39 -4.01 -12.68
N LEU A 15 -33.16 -4.96 -11.75
CA LEU A 15 -32.51 -6.23 -12.06
C LEU A 15 -33.31 -7.06 -13.06
N GLN A 16 -34.64 -7.10 -12.91
CA GLN A 16 -35.50 -7.82 -13.83
C GLN A 16 -35.45 -7.21 -15.23
N VAL A 17 -35.65 -5.89 -15.35
CA VAL A 17 -35.58 -5.18 -16.65
C VAL A 17 -34.25 -5.44 -17.35
N ARG A 18 -33.13 -5.44 -16.62
CA ARG A 18 -31.81 -5.72 -17.21
C ARG A 18 -31.65 -7.17 -17.67
N ARG A 19 -32.25 -8.13 -16.97
CA ARG A 19 -32.31 -9.54 -17.39
C ARG A 19 -33.18 -9.73 -18.64
N GLU A 20 -34.30 -9.03 -18.74
CA GLU A 20 -35.14 -9.02 -19.94
C GLU A 20 -34.35 -8.47 -21.15
N LYS A 21 -33.64 -7.35 -21.00
CA LYS A 21 -32.76 -6.80 -22.05
C LYS A 21 -31.65 -7.77 -22.43
N MET A 22 -31.10 -8.51 -21.47
CA MET A 22 -30.14 -9.59 -21.75
C MET A 22 -30.75 -10.67 -22.64
N SER A 23 -31.98 -11.10 -22.36
CA SER A 23 -32.69 -12.08 -23.18
C SER A 23 -32.96 -11.56 -24.59
N GLN A 24 -33.33 -10.27 -24.73
CA GLN A 24 -33.54 -9.62 -26.04
C GLN A 24 -32.25 -9.58 -26.88
N LEU A 25 -31.06 -9.43 -26.26
CA LEU A 25 -29.79 -9.52 -26.97
C LEU A 25 -29.59 -10.93 -27.55
N ARG A 26 -29.88 -11.98 -26.75
CA ARG A 26 -29.78 -13.38 -27.20
C ARG A 26 -30.75 -13.71 -28.35
N GLU A 27 -31.98 -13.19 -28.29
CA GLU A 27 -32.98 -13.35 -29.37
C GLU A 27 -32.50 -12.71 -30.68
N LYS A 28 -31.66 -11.67 -30.62
CA LYS A 28 -30.99 -11.05 -31.77
C LYS A 28 -29.72 -11.75 -32.21
N GLY A 29 -29.35 -12.88 -31.60
CA GLY A 29 -28.12 -13.58 -31.88
C GLY A 29 -26.86 -12.88 -31.35
N ILE A 30 -27.02 -11.91 -30.42
CA ILE A 30 -25.91 -11.21 -29.78
C ILE A 30 -25.65 -11.88 -28.42
N ASP A 31 -24.43 -12.35 -28.19
CA ASP A 31 -24.02 -12.86 -26.88
C ASP A 31 -23.94 -11.70 -25.87
N PRO A 32 -24.74 -11.70 -24.80
CA PRO A 32 -24.71 -10.66 -23.79
C PRO A 32 -23.38 -10.59 -23.00
N PHE A 33 -22.59 -11.66 -23.06
CA PHE A 33 -21.29 -11.80 -22.38
C PHE A 33 -20.23 -12.22 -23.39
N GLY A 34 -20.22 -11.53 -24.53
CA GLY A 34 -19.45 -11.89 -25.69
C GLY A 34 -17.94 -11.85 -25.48
N THR A 35 -17.24 -12.37 -26.45
CA THR A 35 -15.78 -12.48 -26.47
C THR A 35 -15.15 -11.55 -27.49
N GLY A 36 -13.88 -11.20 -27.27
CA GLY A 36 -12.99 -10.82 -28.32
C GLY A 36 -13.25 -9.49 -29.03
N PHE A 37 -13.17 -8.37 -28.30
CA PHE A 37 -12.95 -7.06 -28.92
C PHE A 37 -11.49 -6.62 -28.64
N LYS A 38 -10.71 -6.45 -29.71
CA LYS A 38 -9.32 -6.03 -29.56
C LYS A 38 -9.23 -4.51 -29.48
N GLN A 39 -9.18 -3.96 -28.27
CA GLN A 39 -8.86 -2.53 -28.09
C GLN A 39 -7.48 -2.22 -28.67
N LYS A 40 -7.37 -1.14 -29.44
CA LYS A 40 -6.12 -0.66 -30.05
C LYS A 40 -5.65 0.64 -29.44
N ASN A 41 -6.57 1.46 -28.93
CA ASN A 41 -6.30 2.77 -28.40
C ASN A 41 -6.93 2.91 -27.01
N THR A 42 -6.22 3.54 -26.08
CA THR A 42 -6.76 3.95 -24.78
C THR A 42 -7.33 5.36 -24.86
N THR A 43 -8.20 5.70 -23.91
CA THR A 43 -8.74 7.07 -23.81
C THR A 43 -7.62 8.10 -23.58
N GLU A 44 -6.59 7.78 -22.78
CA GLU A 44 -5.43 8.63 -22.51
C GLU A 44 -4.61 8.90 -23.76
N GLU A 45 -4.33 7.88 -24.58
CA GLU A 45 -3.60 8.03 -25.84
C GLU A 45 -4.32 8.98 -26.79
N ILE A 46 -5.66 8.88 -26.89
CA ILE A 46 -6.45 9.75 -27.74
C ILE A 46 -6.43 11.19 -27.19
N HIS A 47 -6.62 11.39 -25.89
CA HIS A 47 -6.55 12.72 -25.30
C HIS A 47 -5.18 13.37 -25.50
N ASN A 48 -4.10 12.63 -25.31
CA ASN A 48 -2.73 13.15 -25.49
C ASN A 48 -2.43 13.47 -26.96
N GLN A 49 -2.87 12.61 -27.90
CA GLN A 49 -2.62 12.81 -29.33
C GLN A 49 -3.40 14.00 -29.88
N PHE A 50 -4.56 14.30 -29.34
CA PHE A 50 -5.46 15.37 -29.81
C PHE A 50 -5.62 16.51 -28.80
N GLU A 51 -4.65 16.69 -27.91
CA GLU A 51 -4.63 17.82 -26.98
C GLU A 51 -4.68 19.14 -27.70
N GLY A 52 -5.62 20.02 -27.32
CA GLY A 52 -5.81 21.31 -27.96
C GLY A 52 -6.42 21.29 -29.37
N ALA A 53 -6.82 20.11 -29.87
CA ALA A 53 -7.48 20.02 -31.18
C ALA A 53 -8.82 20.74 -31.18
N THR A 54 -9.11 21.45 -32.30
CA THR A 54 -10.40 22.09 -32.57
C THR A 54 -11.12 21.36 -33.68
N LYS A 55 -12.41 21.67 -33.86
CA LYS A 55 -13.20 21.10 -34.95
C LYS A 55 -12.59 21.46 -36.30
N GLU A 56 -12.11 22.70 -36.45
CA GLU A 56 -11.50 23.23 -37.65
C GLU A 56 -10.19 22.50 -37.94
N SER A 57 -9.30 22.37 -36.94
CA SER A 57 -8.00 21.70 -37.09
C SER A 57 -8.13 20.23 -37.50
N LEU A 58 -9.15 19.52 -37.00
CA LEU A 58 -9.40 18.13 -37.39
C LEU A 58 -10.05 18.00 -38.77
N SER A 59 -10.78 19.03 -39.24
CA SER A 59 -11.38 18.99 -40.58
C SER A 59 -10.35 19.15 -41.72
N GLU A 60 -9.18 19.67 -41.42
CA GLU A 60 -8.06 19.87 -42.37
C GLU A 60 -7.10 18.66 -42.41
N GLN A 61 -7.29 17.67 -41.53
CA GLN A 61 -6.47 16.47 -41.45
C GLN A 61 -7.20 15.23 -41.96
N GLU A 62 -6.45 14.20 -42.31
CA GLU A 62 -7.04 12.89 -42.60
C GLU A 62 -7.71 12.35 -41.36
N PRO A 63 -8.93 11.75 -41.46
CA PRO A 63 -9.65 11.19 -40.33
C PRO A 63 -8.85 10.09 -39.68
N VAL A 64 -8.60 10.20 -38.36
CA VAL A 64 -7.92 9.16 -37.58
C VAL A 64 -8.94 8.20 -36.99
N THR A 65 -8.88 6.92 -37.43
CA THR A 65 -9.72 5.87 -36.94
C THR A 65 -9.12 5.24 -35.68
N VAL A 66 -9.92 5.10 -34.64
CA VAL A 66 -9.57 4.50 -33.34
C VAL A 66 -10.49 3.34 -33.01
N GLN A 67 -9.98 2.40 -32.21
CA GLN A 67 -10.73 1.24 -31.73
C GLN A 67 -10.61 1.17 -30.22
N ILE A 68 -11.69 1.55 -29.53
CA ILE A 68 -11.78 1.74 -28.08
C ILE A 68 -12.82 0.82 -27.46
N ALA A 69 -12.62 0.44 -26.21
CA ALA A 69 -13.60 -0.30 -25.42
C ALA A 69 -13.65 0.27 -24.01
N GLY A 70 -14.82 0.18 -23.37
CA GLY A 70 -14.97 0.68 -22.02
C GLY A 70 -16.38 0.49 -21.48
N ARG A 71 -16.53 0.87 -20.21
CA ARG A 71 -17.82 0.86 -19.49
C ARG A 71 -18.59 2.13 -19.80
N MET A 72 -19.85 1.98 -20.19
CA MET A 72 -20.77 3.10 -20.44
C MET A 72 -21.15 3.77 -19.11
N MET A 73 -20.67 4.99 -18.89
CA MET A 73 -20.89 5.75 -17.66
C MET A 73 -22.04 6.75 -17.79
N THR A 74 -22.24 7.32 -18.98
CA THR A 74 -23.35 8.24 -19.26
C THR A 74 -23.94 7.93 -20.62
N LYS A 75 -25.22 8.26 -20.79
CA LYS A 75 -25.90 8.17 -22.08
C LYS A 75 -26.94 9.26 -22.21
N ARG A 76 -26.97 9.93 -23.35
CA ARG A 76 -27.98 10.94 -23.70
C ARG A 76 -28.27 10.91 -25.19
N GLY A 77 -29.47 11.26 -25.60
CA GLY A 77 -29.86 11.34 -27.01
C GLY A 77 -31.34 11.06 -27.22
N LYS A 78 -31.86 11.56 -28.30
CA LYS A 78 -33.24 11.30 -28.81
C LYS A 78 -33.20 11.14 -30.32
N GLY A 79 -34.09 10.30 -30.84
CA GLY A 79 -34.26 10.12 -32.28
C GLY A 79 -33.17 9.30 -32.93
N LYS A 80 -32.42 9.87 -33.89
CA LYS A 80 -31.45 9.14 -34.75
C LYS A 80 -29.99 9.28 -34.35
N ALA A 81 -29.70 9.95 -33.20
CA ALA A 81 -28.35 10.17 -32.72
C ALA A 81 -28.31 10.20 -31.18
N GLY A 82 -27.19 9.78 -30.61
CA GLY A 82 -26.95 9.82 -29.18
C GLY A 82 -25.47 9.96 -28.84
N PHE A 83 -25.23 10.38 -27.62
CA PHE A 83 -23.90 10.49 -27.02
C PHE A 83 -23.83 9.59 -25.79
N ALA A 84 -22.68 9.05 -25.52
CA ALA A 84 -22.37 8.37 -24.28
C ALA A 84 -20.93 8.64 -23.90
N HIS A 85 -20.60 8.57 -22.60
CA HIS A 85 -19.21 8.48 -22.17
C HIS A 85 -18.90 7.01 -21.86
N ILE A 86 -17.77 6.55 -22.38
CA ILE A 86 -17.22 5.25 -22.02
C ILE A 86 -15.91 5.47 -21.25
N GLN A 87 -15.70 4.60 -20.25
CA GLN A 87 -14.57 4.64 -19.35
C GLN A 87 -13.74 3.38 -19.52
N ASP A 88 -12.44 3.56 -19.77
CA ASP A 88 -11.44 2.48 -19.68
C ASP A 88 -10.55 2.64 -18.44
N GLY A 89 -9.47 1.85 -18.35
CA GLY A 89 -8.51 1.93 -17.25
C GLY A 89 -7.71 3.24 -17.21
N LYS A 90 -7.81 4.09 -18.22
CA LYS A 90 -7.01 5.32 -18.40
C LYS A 90 -7.81 6.60 -18.26
N GLY A 91 -9.11 6.57 -18.57
CA GLY A 91 -9.93 7.76 -18.49
C GLY A 91 -11.32 7.54 -19.07
N GLN A 92 -11.95 8.63 -19.50
CA GLN A 92 -13.24 8.62 -20.16
C GLN A 92 -13.15 9.39 -21.49
N ILE A 93 -13.93 8.95 -22.48
CA ILE A 93 -14.10 9.67 -23.73
C ILE A 93 -15.56 9.65 -24.18
N GLN A 94 -16.01 10.72 -24.79
CA GLN A 94 -17.35 10.78 -25.39
C GLN A 94 -17.39 9.97 -26.69
N ILE A 95 -18.45 9.21 -26.92
CA ILE A 95 -18.78 8.61 -28.20
C ILE A 95 -20.02 9.26 -28.77
N TYR A 96 -20.04 9.46 -30.09
CA TYR A 96 -21.17 9.97 -30.85
C TYR A 96 -21.68 8.87 -31.78
N VAL A 97 -22.87 8.35 -31.51
CA VAL A 97 -23.46 7.23 -32.25
C VAL A 97 -24.66 7.72 -33.07
N ARG A 98 -24.59 7.52 -34.38
CA ARG A 98 -25.67 7.88 -35.32
C ARG A 98 -26.21 6.62 -35.99
N LYS A 99 -27.54 6.56 -36.15
CA LYS A 99 -28.25 5.44 -36.77
C LYS A 99 -27.81 5.16 -38.18
N ASP A 100 -27.61 6.26 -38.98
CA ASP A 100 -27.17 6.18 -40.38
C ASP A 100 -25.68 5.77 -40.54
N ALA A 101 -24.88 5.89 -39.50
CA ALA A 101 -23.47 5.50 -39.51
C ALA A 101 -23.26 4.04 -39.04
N VAL A 102 -23.92 3.62 -37.96
CA VAL A 102 -23.70 2.29 -37.38
C VAL A 102 -24.73 1.23 -37.85
N GLY A 103 -25.82 1.66 -38.53
CA GLY A 103 -26.93 0.81 -38.93
C GLY A 103 -28.02 0.67 -37.88
N ASP A 104 -29.16 0.15 -38.31
CA ASP A 104 -30.39 0.07 -37.49
C ASP A 104 -30.20 -0.84 -36.27
N ASP A 105 -29.64 -2.03 -36.45
CA ASP A 105 -29.47 -3.03 -35.39
C ASP A 105 -28.49 -2.55 -34.31
N ALA A 106 -27.31 -2.07 -34.70
CA ALA A 106 -26.32 -1.56 -33.75
C ALA A 106 -26.83 -0.32 -33.02
N TYR A 107 -27.58 0.55 -33.69
CA TYR A 107 -28.20 1.72 -33.05
C TYR A 107 -29.28 1.32 -32.04
N GLU A 108 -30.09 0.29 -32.34
CA GLU A 108 -31.07 -0.24 -31.39
C GLU A 108 -30.36 -0.81 -30.15
N VAL A 109 -29.27 -1.55 -30.32
CA VAL A 109 -28.42 -2.07 -29.21
C VAL A 109 -27.89 -0.89 -28.37
N PHE A 110 -27.38 0.17 -29.00
CA PHE A 110 -26.93 1.37 -28.31
C PHE A 110 -28.07 2.02 -27.49
N THR A 111 -29.27 2.16 -28.08
CA THR A 111 -30.39 2.84 -27.41
C THR A 111 -30.94 2.04 -26.24
N LYS A 112 -30.87 0.70 -26.30
CA LYS A 112 -31.32 -0.22 -25.24
C LYS A 112 -30.24 -0.52 -24.20
N ALA A 113 -28.95 -0.20 -24.48
CA ALA A 113 -27.86 -0.41 -23.54
C ALA A 113 -28.09 0.38 -22.24
N ASP A 114 -27.69 -0.22 -21.12
CA ASP A 114 -27.78 0.40 -19.79
C ASP A 114 -26.43 0.99 -19.35
N LEU A 115 -26.48 1.95 -18.43
CA LEU A 115 -25.27 2.41 -17.76
C LEU A 115 -24.63 1.23 -17.02
N GLY A 116 -23.32 1.10 -17.16
CA GLY A 116 -22.56 -0.03 -16.66
C GLY A 116 -22.25 -1.11 -17.70
N ASP A 117 -22.97 -1.16 -18.83
CA ASP A 117 -22.63 -2.09 -19.92
C ASP A 117 -21.22 -1.79 -20.47
N ILE A 118 -20.50 -2.84 -20.85
CA ILE A 118 -19.20 -2.71 -21.51
C ILE A 118 -19.43 -2.79 -23.01
N VAL A 119 -18.86 -1.84 -23.73
CA VAL A 119 -19.05 -1.68 -25.17
C VAL A 119 -17.75 -1.44 -25.89
N GLY A 120 -17.70 -1.82 -27.18
CA GLY A 120 -16.61 -1.53 -28.10
C GLY A 120 -17.08 -0.56 -29.18
N VAL A 121 -16.21 0.34 -29.60
CA VAL A 121 -16.48 1.32 -30.66
C VAL A 121 -15.28 1.39 -31.60
N VAL A 122 -15.57 1.31 -32.89
CA VAL A 122 -14.63 1.69 -33.95
C VAL A 122 -15.18 2.97 -34.59
N GLY A 123 -14.35 3.96 -34.78
CA GLY A 123 -14.79 5.21 -35.35
C GLY A 123 -13.69 6.25 -35.46
N THR A 124 -14.04 7.44 -35.98
CA THR A 124 -13.12 8.52 -36.21
C THR A 124 -13.15 9.54 -35.09
N VAL A 125 -11.96 10.07 -34.73
CA VAL A 125 -11.83 11.14 -33.74
C VAL A 125 -12.45 12.45 -34.29
N MET A 126 -13.20 13.14 -33.46
CA MET A 126 -13.83 14.41 -33.76
C MET A 126 -13.88 15.33 -32.56
N VAL A 127 -14.03 16.62 -32.80
CA VAL A 127 -14.40 17.59 -31.76
C VAL A 127 -15.83 18.08 -32.03
N THR A 128 -16.68 18.08 -31.00
CA THR A 128 -18.08 18.52 -31.11
C THR A 128 -18.17 20.04 -31.23
N ASN A 129 -19.35 20.56 -31.57
CA ASN A 129 -19.59 22.03 -31.62
C ASN A 129 -19.39 22.72 -30.27
N THR A 130 -19.43 21.97 -29.16
CA THR A 130 -19.18 22.46 -27.81
C THR A 130 -17.72 22.28 -27.36
N GLY A 131 -16.83 21.82 -28.25
CA GLY A 131 -15.41 21.66 -27.98
C GLY A 131 -15.03 20.33 -27.32
N GLU A 132 -15.93 19.37 -27.20
CA GLU A 132 -15.66 18.08 -26.52
C GLU A 132 -15.05 17.07 -27.49
N LEU A 133 -13.86 16.55 -27.15
CA LEU A 133 -13.18 15.49 -27.91
C LEU A 133 -14.01 14.20 -27.84
N SER A 134 -14.30 13.61 -28.99
CA SER A 134 -15.25 12.51 -29.12
C SER A 134 -14.81 11.53 -30.20
N VAL A 135 -15.35 10.32 -30.14
CA VAL A 135 -15.24 9.33 -31.21
C VAL A 135 -16.58 9.20 -31.92
N LYS A 136 -16.62 9.55 -33.21
CA LYS A 136 -17.77 9.32 -34.07
C LYS A 136 -17.81 7.86 -34.46
N ALA A 137 -18.76 7.13 -33.90
CA ALA A 137 -18.88 5.68 -34.11
C ALA A 137 -19.27 5.32 -35.55
N GLU A 138 -18.52 4.41 -36.13
CA GLU A 138 -18.79 3.72 -37.39
C GLU A 138 -19.24 2.26 -37.09
N GLN A 139 -18.74 1.71 -35.98
CA GLN A 139 -19.22 0.42 -35.45
C GLN A 139 -19.45 0.57 -33.95
N PHE A 140 -20.54 -0.01 -33.48
CA PHE A 140 -20.88 -0.13 -32.05
C PHE A 140 -21.13 -1.59 -31.71
N VAL A 141 -20.40 -2.13 -30.76
CA VAL A 141 -20.44 -3.55 -30.39
C VAL A 141 -20.77 -3.67 -28.88
N HIS A 142 -21.76 -4.49 -28.57
CA HIS A 142 -22.03 -4.87 -27.19
C HIS A 142 -21.05 -5.96 -26.77
N LEU A 143 -20.38 -5.79 -25.64
CA LEU A 143 -19.35 -6.73 -25.12
C LEU A 143 -19.83 -7.46 -23.85
N THR A 144 -20.35 -6.71 -22.87
CA THR A 144 -20.83 -7.33 -21.62
C THR A 144 -22.00 -6.57 -21.04
N LYS A 145 -23.07 -7.29 -20.74
CA LYS A 145 -24.28 -6.76 -20.09
C LYS A 145 -24.07 -6.63 -18.59
N ALA A 146 -24.21 -5.42 -18.06
CA ALA A 146 -24.28 -5.18 -16.62
C ALA A 146 -25.69 -5.47 -16.09
N LEU A 147 -25.81 -6.49 -15.24
CA LEU A 147 -27.09 -6.89 -14.67
C LEU A 147 -27.47 -6.13 -13.41
N ARG A 148 -26.55 -5.37 -12.82
CA ARG A 148 -26.81 -4.49 -11.67
C ARG A 148 -26.58 -3.03 -12.06
N PRO A 149 -27.39 -2.09 -11.55
CA PRO A 149 -27.14 -0.67 -11.73
C PRO A 149 -25.83 -0.26 -11.04
N LEU A 150 -25.19 0.78 -11.57
CA LEU A 150 -24.09 1.44 -10.88
C LEU A 150 -24.63 2.28 -9.70
N PRO A 151 -23.81 2.54 -8.67
CA PRO A 151 -24.13 3.53 -7.63
C PRO A 151 -24.47 4.90 -8.22
N ASP A 152 -25.04 5.80 -7.40
CA ASP A 152 -25.46 7.13 -7.83
C ASP A 152 -24.41 7.84 -8.68
N LYS A 153 -24.90 8.41 -9.78
CA LYS A 153 -24.09 9.05 -10.82
C LYS A 153 -23.35 10.31 -10.35
N TYR A 154 -23.91 11.03 -9.38
CA TYR A 154 -23.42 12.36 -9.00
C TYR A 154 -22.47 12.37 -7.82
N HIS A 155 -22.52 11.37 -6.96
CA HIS A 155 -21.75 11.32 -5.73
C HIS A 155 -20.81 10.11 -5.64
N GLY A 156 -20.82 9.23 -6.65
CA GLY A 156 -20.07 7.97 -6.61
C GLY A 156 -20.56 7.08 -5.45
N LEU A 157 -19.69 6.20 -5.00
CA LEU A 157 -19.92 5.37 -3.82
C LEU A 157 -19.42 6.12 -2.58
N THR A 158 -20.31 6.78 -1.83
CA THR A 158 -19.96 7.61 -0.66
C THR A 158 -19.86 6.82 0.64
N ASN A 159 -20.52 5.67 0.74
CA ASN A 159 -20.44 4.83 1.93
C ASN A 159 -19.05 4.15 2.00
N VAL A 160 -18.25 4.58 2.97
CA VAL A 160 -16.85 4.12 3.14
C VAL A 160 -16.76 2.62 3.41
N GLU A 161 -17.66 2.06 4.21
CA GLU A 161 -17.67 0.61 4.47
C GLU A 161 -18.00 -0.18 3.19
N GLN A 162 -18.95 0.29 2.40
CA GLN A 162 -19.27 -0.33 1.12
C GLN A 162 -18.10 -0.21 0.13
N GLN A 163 -17.35 0.91 0.11
CA GLN A 163 -16.13 1.05 -0.69
C GLN A 163 -15.10 -0.06 -0.37
N TYR A 164 -14.93 -0.41 0.89
CA TYR A 164 -14.01 -1.47 1.29
C TYR A 164 -14.52 -2.87 0.94
N ARG A 165 -15.81 -3.14 1.19
CA ARG A 165 -16.44 -4.45 0.95
C ARG A 165 -16.69 -4.74 -0.52
N GLN A 166 -17.03 -3.71 -1.30
CA GLN A 166 -17.33 -3.79 -2.72
C GLN A 166 -16.33 -2.93 -3.52
N ARG A 167 -15.05 -3.19 -3.34
CA ARG A 167 -13.96 -2.44 -3.98
C ARG A 167 -14.13 -2.28 -5.49
N TYR A 168 -14.69 -3.26 -6.16
CA TYR A 168 -14.98 -3.17 -7.59
C TYR A 168 -15.98 -2.05 -7.93
N LEU A 169 -16.95 -1.75 -7.07
CA LEU A 169 -17.85 -0.61 -7.26
C LEU A 169 -17.12 0.72 -6.98
N ASP A 170 -16.31 0.76 -5.93
CA ASP A 170 -15.46 1.92 -5.63
C ASP A 170 -14.55 2.27 -6.81
N LEU A 171 -13.84 1.29 -7.37
CA LEU A 171 -12.94 1.49 -8.52
C LEU A 171 -13.68 1.93 -9.79
N ILE A 172 -14.92 1.51 -10.00
CA ILE A 172 -15.76 1.97 -11.14
C ILE A 172 -16.20 3.42 -10.94
N SER A 173 -16.57 3.77 -9.70
CA SER A 173 -17.30 5.03 -9.41
C SER A 173 -16.38 6.17 -8.95
N ASN A 174 -15.26 5.86 -8.30
CA ASN A 174 -14.35 6.82 -7.67
C ASN A 174 -12.97 6.77 -8.34
N ARG A 175 -12.70 7.73 -9.22
CA ARG A 175 -11.42 7.79 -9.94
C ARG A 175 -10.23 7.94 -9.00
N ASP A 176 -10.37 8.73 -7.95
CA ASP A 176 -9.31 8.94 -6.95
C ASP A 176 -8.91 7.62 -6.27
N SER A 177 -9.86 6.73 -5.98
CA SER A 177 -9.57 5.39 -5.47
C SER A 177 -8.79 4.56 -6.48
N PHE A 178 -9.20 4.57 -7.75
CA PHE A 178 -8.49 3.87 -8.82
C PHE A 178 -7.05 4.37 -8.95
N ASP A 179 -6.86 5.68 -9.03
CA ASP A 179 -5.55 6.32 -9.21
C ASP A 179 -4.62 6.09 -8.01
N ARG A 180 -5.17 5.98 -6.79
CA ARG A 180 -4.43 5.60 -5.59
C ARG A 180 -3.80 4.20 -5.72
N PHE A 181 -4.52 3.22 -6.22
CA PHE A 181 -3.98 1.87 -6.43
C PHE A 181 -3.00 1.80 -7.61
N VAL A 182 -3.21 2.59 -8.66
CA VAL A 182 -2.22 2.78 -9.72
C VAL A 182 -0.93 3.38 -9.16
N THR A 183 -1.06 4.40 -8.30
CA THR A 183 0.06 5.05 -7.62
C THR A 183 0.79 4.07 -6.70
N ARG A 184 0.08 3.24 -5.93
CA ARG A 184 0.67 2.16 -5.14
C ARG A 184 1.57 1.24 -6.00
N SER A 185 1.05 0.82 -7.16
CA SER A 185 1.83 -0.03 -8.07
C SER A 185 3.07 0.67 -8.64
N LYS A 186 2.97 1.99 -8.90
CA LYS A 186 4.10 2.80 -9.34
C LYS A 186 5.16 2.91 -8.23
N ILE A 187 4.75 3.16 -6.98
CA ILE A 187 5.64 3.24 -5.81
C ILE A 187 6.46 1.96 -5.68
N ILE A 188 5.81 0.80 -5.65
CA ILE A 188 6.49 -0.50 -5.51
C ILE A 188 7.47 -0.73 -6.67
N ARG A 189 7.08 -0.40 -7.89
CA ARG A 189 7.96 -0.52 -9.06
C ARG A 189 9.19 0.37 -8.95
N GLU A 190 9.04 1.62 -8.48
CA GLU A 190 10.16 2.54 -8.34
C GLU A 190 11.09 2.15 -7.18
N ILE A 191 10.58 1.55 -6.10
CA ILE A 191 11.41 0.96 -5.04
C ILE A 191 12.28 -0.15 -5.64
N ARG A 192 11.68 -1.11 -6.37
CA ARG A 192 12.43 -2.18 -7.04
C ARG A 192 13.53 -1.60 -7.93
N ARG A 193 13.16 -0.65 -8.80
CA ARG A 193 14.14 -0.04 -9.70
C ARG A 193 15.27 0.66 -8.94
N TYR A 194 14.98 1.35 -7.85
CA TYR A 194 16.01 2.01 -7.02
C TYR A 194 17.01 1.01 -6.45
N LEU A 195 16.54 -0.17 -6.05
CA LEU A 195 17.36 -1.23 -5.49
C LEU A 195 18.11 -2.02 -6.58
N ASP A 196 17.44 -2.37 -7.68
CA ASP A 196 18.03 -3.06 -8.82
C ASP A 196 19.18 -2.25 -9.45
N ASP A 197 19.01 -0.91 -9.57
CA ASP A 197 20.05 0.02 -10.04
C ASP A 197 21.29 0.07 -9.11
N ARG A 198 21.23 -0.59 -7.93
CA ARG A 198 22.28 -0.67 -6.89
C ARG A 198 22.73 -2.09 -6.62
N ASP A 199 22.46 -3.01 -7.55
CA ASP A 199 22.85 -4.42 -7.50
C ASP A 199 22.26 -5.20 -6.30
N TYR A 200 21.06 -4.84 -5.83
CA TYR A 200 20.34 -5.66 -4.87
C TYR A 200 19.58 -6.78 -5.58
N LEU A 201 19.56 -7.95 -4.95
CA LEU A 201 18.81 -9.11 -5.41
C LEU A 201 17.44 -9.17 -4.71
N GLU A 202 16.36 -9.14 -5.47
CA GLU A 202 15.03 -9.49 -4.94
C GLU A 202 14.97 -11.01 -4.75
N VAL A 203 14.61 -11.44 -3.55
CA VAL A 203 14.51 -12.86 -3.21
C VAL A 203 13.13 -13.18 -2.63
N GLU A 204 12.78 -14.45 -2.60
CA GLU A 204 11.57 -14.96 -1.94
C GLU A 204 11.96 -15.97 -0.87
N THR A 205 11.44 -15.78 0.34
CA THR A 205 11.61 -16.70 1.46
C THR A 205 10.26 -17.30 1.87
N PRO A 206 10.22 -18.38 2.64
CA PRO A 206 8.98 -19.04 3.01
C PRO A 206 7.99 -18.12 3.72
N VAL A 207 6.70 -18.24 3.38
CA VAL A 207 5.59 -17.61 4.12
C VAL A 207 5.23 -18.45 5.35
N LEU A 208 5.39 -19.77 5.26
CA LEU A 208 5.12 -20.70 6.36
C LEU A 208 6.44 -21.04 7.06
N HIS A 209 6.52 -20.71 8.32
CA HIS A 209 7.70 -20.91 9.17
C HIS A 209 7.44 -22.01 10.20
N THR A 210 8.48 -22.71 10.59
CA THR A 210 8.46 -23.64 11.73
C THR A 210 8.59 -22.92 13.07
N LEU A 211 9.16 -21.70 13.06
CA LEU A 211 9.29 -20.82 14.21
C LEU A 211 8.93 -19.39 13.76
N ALA A 212 8.12 -18.68 14.52
CA ALA A 212 7.81 -17.28 14.28
C ALA A 212 8.89 -16.40 14.93
N GLY A 213 9.69 -15.70 14.13
CA GLY A 213 10.77 -14.84 14.62
C GLY A 213 11.04 -13.66 13.67
N GLY A 214 11.95 -12.76 14.07
CA GLY A 214 12.32 -11.56 13.31
C GLY A 214 11.51 -10.31 13.65
N ALA A 215 10.52 -10.40 14.55
CA ALA A 215 9.75 -9.27 15.06
C ALA A 215 9.11 -9.64 16.40
N ASN A 216 8.71 -8.64 17.18
CA ASN A 216 7.84 -8.82 18.35
C ASN A 216 6.39 -8.71 17.87
N ALA A 217 5.74 -9.84 17.63
CA ALA A 217 4.37 -9.88 17.15
C ALA A 217 3.74 -11.26 17.39
N ARG A 218 2.42 -11.30 17.51
CA ARG A 218 1.67 -12.55 17.65
C ARG A 218 1.43 -13.17 16.26
N PRO A 219 1.85 -14.45 16.02
CA PRO A 219 1.68 -15.11 14.73
C PRO A 219 0.26 -15.66 14.53
N PHE A 220 -0.13 -15.86 13.26
CA PHE A 220 -1.19 -16.79 12.90
C PHE A 220 -0.62 -18.21 12.83
N ILE A 221 -1.35 -19.17 13.38
CA ILE A 221 -0.96 -20.58 13.46
C ILE A 221 -1.80 -21.38 12.46
N THR A 222 -1.16 -22.32 11.76
CA THR A 222 -1.81 -23.24 10.85
C THR A 222 -1.22 -24.65 11.02
N HIS A 223 -1.82 -25.66 10.37
CA HIS A 223 -1.39 -27.06 10.44
C HIS A 223 -1.14 -27.65 9.06
N HIS A 224 0.02 -28.29 8.88
CA HIS A 224 0.36 -29.00 7.66
C HIS A 224 -0.09 -30.47 7.76
N ASN A 225 -1.21 -30.83 7.13
CA ASN A 225 -1.85 -32.14 7.29
C ASN A 225 -0.96 -33.33 6.91
N ALA A 226 -0.19 -33.24 5.84
CA ALA A 226 0.63 -34.35 5.37
C ALA A 226 1.87 -34.61 6.24
N LEU A 227 2.40 -33.57 6.88
CA LEU A 227 3.56 -33.67 7.76
C LEU A 227 3.16 -33.75 9.24
N ASP A 228 1.87 -33.59 9.55
CA ASP A 228 1.30 -33.55 10.88
C ASP A 228 2.07 -32.61 11.82
N MET A 229 2.28 -31.35 11.34
CA MET A 229 3.06 -30.35 12.08
C MET A 229 2.41 -28.98 12.07
N GLU A 230 2.59 -28.24 13.14
CA GLU A 230 2.19 -26.85 13.26
C GLU A 230 3.16 -25.95 12.51
N LEU A 231 2.61 -24.97 11.80
CA LEU A 231 3.36 -23.93 11.11
C LEU A 231 2.81 -22.55 11.46
N TYR A 232 3.65 -21.54 11.33
CA TYR A 232 3.35 -20.15 11.60
C TYR A 232 3.40 -19.34 10.33
N MET A 233 2.44 -18.47 10.12
CA MET A 233 2.57 -17.47 9.05
C MET A 233 3.61 -16.44 9.48
N ARG A 234 4.54 -16.10 8.60
CA ARG A 234 5.68 -15.22 8.89
C ARG A 234 5.23 -13.86 9.42
N ILE A 235 5.88 -13.39 10.46
CA ILE A 235 5.71 -12.05 11.06
C ILE A 235 6.76 -11.05 10.56
N ALA A 236 7.86 -11.54 9.97
CA ALA A 236 8.98 -10.82 9.36
C ALA A 236 9.72 -11.75 8.39
N THR A 237 10.58 -11.20 7.54
CA THR A 237 11.48 -11.98 6.63
C THR A 237 12.94 -11.99 7.12
N GLU A 238 13.26 -11.23 8.12
CA GLU A 238 14.57 -10.90 8.67
C GLU A 238 15.51 -12.10 8.79
N LEU A 239 15.14 -13.11 9.60
CA LEU A 239 16.05 -14.21 9.91
C LEU A 239 16.41 -15.07 8.70
N HIS A 240 15.52 -15.15 7.70
CA HIS A 240 15.82 -15.83 6.46
C HIS A 240 16.75 -15.01 5.57
N LEU A 241 16.55 -13.70 5.46
CA LEU A 241 17.40 -12.81 4.67
C LEU A 241 18.81 -12.73 5.23
N LYS A 242 18.98 -12.71 6.56
CA LYS A 242 20.29 -12.79 7.20
C LYS A 242 21.03 -14.10 6.89
N ARG A 243 20.31 -15.25 6.85
CA ARG A 243 20.89 -16.53 6.40
C ARG A 243 21.40 -16.47 4.95
N LEU A 244 20.72 -15.71 4.08
CA LEU A 244 21.20 -15.50 2.70
C LEU A 244 22.48 -14.65 2.68
N VAL A 245 22.60 -13.64 3.55
CA VAL A 245 23.83 -12.84 3.69
C VAL A 245 24.97 -13.73 4.20
N VAL A 246 24.74 -14.60 5.19
CA VAL A 246 25.71 -15.62 5.60
C VAL A 246 26.13 -16.50 4.42
N GLY A 247 25.20 -16.84 3.54
CA GLY A 247 25.44 -17.60 2.32
C GLY A 247 26.18 -16.85 1.22
N GLY A 248 26.53 -15.57 1.42
CA GLY A 248 27.29 -14.74 0.47
C GLY A 248 26.45 -13.87 -0.46
N MET A 249 25.13 -13.77 -0.25
CA MET A 249 24.27 -12.79 -0.94
C MET A 249 24.39 -11.43 -0.23
N GLU A 250 25.33 -10.60 -0.66
CA GLU A 250 25.75 -9.39 0.06
C GLU A 250 24.71 -8.27 0.07
N ARG A 251 23.79 -8.25 -0.91
CA ARG A 251 22.73 -7.24 -1.06
C ARG A 251 21.44 -7.92 -1.44
N VAL A 252 20.54 -8.06 -0.49
CA VAL A 252 19.26 -8.76 -0.69
C VAL A 252 18.11 -7.92 -0.20
N TYR A 253 16.96 -8.08 -0.84
CA TYR A 253 15.70 -7.56 -0.32
C TYR A 253 14.53 -8.49 -0.66
N GLU A 254 13.49 -8.40 0.13
CA GLU A 254 12.21 -9.06 -0.16
C GLU A 254 11.07 -8.07 0.05
N ILE A 255 10.17 -7.95 -0.94
CA ILE A 255 8.88 -7.28 -0.79
C ILE A 255 7.82 -8.33 -0.64
N GLY A 256 7.23 -8.44 0.55
CA GLY A 256 6.29 -9.51 0.82
C GLY A 256 5.20 -9.16 1.83
N ARG A 257 4.20 -10.03 1.89
CA ARG A 257 3.20 -10.01 2.96
C ARG A 257 3.79 -10.58 4.22
N VAL A 258 3.53 -9.90 5.32
CA VAL A 258 3.74 -10.38 6.68
C VAL A 258 2.42 -10.38 7.42
N PHE A 259 2.29 -11.23 8.44
CA PHE A 259 1.03 -11.56 9.08
C PHE A 259 1.18 -11.43 10.59
N ARG A 260 0.40 -10.53 11.21
CA ARG A 260 0.41 -10.32 12.66
C ARG A 260 -1.01 -10.42 13.19
N ASN A 261 -1.24 -11.34 14.11
CA ASN A 261 -2.55 -11.63 14.71
C ASN A 261 -2.86 -10.62 15.82
N GLU A 262 -3.03 -9.38 15.41
CA GLU A 262 -3.22 -8.21 16.28
C GLU A 262 -4.54 -7.50 15.94
N GLY A 263 -4.80 -6.38 16.64
CA GLY A 263 -5.99 -5.56 16.41
C GLY A 263 -6.04 -4.93 15.01
N ILE A 264 -7.22 -4.51 14.59
CA ILE A 264 -7.47 -3.83 13.31
C ILE A 264 -7.92 -2.40 13.62
N ASP A 265 -7.16 -1.42 13.11
CA ASP A 265 -7.50 0.00 13.23
C ASP A 265 -7.24 0.76 11.91
N THR A 266 -7.05 2.08 11.97
CA THR A 266 -6.76 2.91 10.80
C THR A 266 -5.33 2.74 10.27
N THR A 267 -4.41 2.20 11.06
CA THR A 267 -2.99 2.06 10.75
C THR A 267 -2.52 0.60 10.71
N HIS A 268 -3.33 -0.34 11.24
CA HIS A 268 -3.01 -1.75 11.33
C HIS A 268 -4.02 -2.64 10.62
N ASN A 269 -3.50 -3.61 9.88
CA ASN A 269 -4.26 -4.70 9.25
C ASN A 269 -3.52 -6.02 9.52
N PRO A 270 -4.21 -7.14 9.75
CA PRO A 270 -3.57 -8.41 10.16
C PRO A 270 -2.56 -8.94 9.13
N GLU A 271 -2.71 -8.56 7.89
CA GLU A 271 -1.74 -8.79 6.82
C GLU A 271 -1.41 -7.45 6.15
N PHE A 272 -0.13 -7.21 5.92
CA PHE A 272 0.35 -5.98 5.29
C PHE A 272 1.61 -6.25 4.46
N THR A 273 1.98 -5.31 3.62
CA THR A 273 3.19 -5.42 2.80
C THR A 273 4.33 -4.67 3.46
N SER A 274 5.44 -5.37 3.64
CA SER A 274 6.72 -4.81 4.06
C SER A 274 7.79 -5.06 3.02
N ILE A 275 8.83 -4.25 3.02
CA ILE A 275 10.11 -4.56 2.40
C ILE A 275 11.16 -4.67 3.49
N GLU A 276 11.99 -5.68 3.42
CA GLU A 276 13.20 -5.80 4.24
C GLU A 276 14.42 -5.86 3.33
N ILE A 277 15.46 -5.12 3.71
CA ILE A 277 16.68 -4.91 2.91
C ILE A 277 17.88 -5.16 3.80
N TYR A 278 18.83 -5.97 3.34
CA TYR A 278 20.07 -6.28 4.06
C TYR A 278 21.27 -6.06 3.16
N THR A 279 22.28 -5.38 3.69
CA THR A 279 23.50 -5.00 2.96
C THR A 279 24.73 -5.36 3.78
N ALA A 280 25.54 -6.26 3.27
CA ALA A 280 26.84 -6.59 3.87
C ALA A 280 27.81 -5.41 3.81
N TYR A 281 28.71 -5.34 4.81
CA TYR A 281 29.75 -4.33 4.94
C TYR A 281 29.25 -2.89 5.10
N THR A 282 28.06 -2.74 5.70
CA THR A 282 27.45 -1.45 6.04
C THR A 282 27.03 -1.39 7.50
N ASP A 283 26.80 -0.20 8.00
CA ASP A 283 26.27 0.07 9.34
C ASP A 283 24.88 0.76 9.29
N TYR A 284 24.32 1.08 10.46
CA TYR A 284 23.03 1.73 10.58
C TYR A 284 22.97 3.12 9.92
N LYS A 285 24.12 3.83 9.78
CA LYS A 285 24.17 5.14 9.14
C LYS A 285 24.02 5.03 7.63
N ASP A 286 24.69 4.03 7.03
CA ASP A 286 24.54 3.71 5.61
C ASP A 286 23.08 3.31 5.30
N VAL A 287 22.44 2.61 6.23
CA VAL A 287 21.04 2.17 6.08
C VAL A 287 20.06 3.32 6.26
N MET A 288 20.36 4.32 7.11
CA MET A 288 19.60 5.58 7.13
C MET A 288 19.68 6.29 5.77
N ASP A 289 20.87 6.41 5.18
CA ASP A 289 21.08 7.03 3.86
C ASP A 289 20.31 6.28 2.77
N LEU A 290 20.30 4.95 2.83
CA LEU A 290 19.51 4.11 1.92
C LEU A 290 18.00 4.37 2.06
N THR A 291 17.52 4.43 3.31
CA THR A 291 16.10 4.62 3.63
C THR A 291 15.59 5.99 3.14
N GLU A 292 16.28 7.07 3.50
CA GLU A 292 15.90 8.41 3.04
C GLU A 292 16.05 8.56 1.52
N GLY A 293 17.05 7.91 0.93
CA GLY A 293 17.27 7.88 -0.51
C GLY A 293 16.15 7.19 -1.27
N ILE A 294 15.67 6.03 -0.81
CA ILE A 294 14.52 5.32 -1.39
C ILE A 294 13.28 6.20 -1.34
N ILE A 295 12.90 6.70 -0.18
CA ILE A 295 11.65 7.43 0.02
C ILE A 295 11.65 8.74 -0.77
N SER A 296 12.76 9.49 -0.73
CA SER A 296 12.92 10.74 -1.48
C SER A 296 12.87 10.53 -3.00
N ASP A 297 13.59 9.53 -3.53
CA ASP A 297 13.62 9.24 -4.97
C ASP A 297 12.25 8.77 -5.48
N VAL A 298 11.60 7.89 -4.74
CA VAL A 298 10.25 7.38 -5.07
C VAL A 298 9.23 8.52 -5.09
N ALA A 299 9.21 9.39 -4.06
CA ALA A 299 8.33 10.55 -4.04
C ALA A 299 8.55 11.43 -5.27
N LYS A 300 9.79 11.79 -5.57
CA LYS A 300 10.13 12.63 -6.72
C LYS A 300 9.75 11.99 -8.06
N LYS A 301 9.95 10.68 -8.23
CA LYS A 301 9.65 9.99 -9.52
C LYS A 301 8.19 9.69 -9.72
N VAL A 302 7.45 9.38 -8.65
CA VAL A 302 6.04 9.02 -8.74
C VAL A 302 5.14 10.25 -8.72
N LEU A 303 5.45 11.25 -7.89
CA LEU A 303 4.64 12.43 -7.67
C LEU A 303 5.18 13.70 -8.35
N GLY A 304 6.44 13.68 -8.80
CA GLY A 304 7.13 14.86 -9.36
C GLY A 304 7.67 15.84 -8.32
N THR A 305 7.47 15.57 -7.03
CA THR A 305 7.87 16.44 -5.91
C THR A 305 8.28 15.62 -4.70
N THR A 306 9.09 16.21 -3.82
CA THR A 306 9.40 15.68 -2.49
C THR A 306 8.59 16.34 -1.39
N LEU A 307 7.94 17.48 -1.65
CA LEU A 307 7.02 18.13 -0.74
C LEU A 307 5.62 17.51 -0.92
N VAL A 308 5.15 16.77 0.07
CA VAL A 308 3.89 16.02 -0.01
C VAL A 308 2.90 16.45 1.07
N PRO A 309 1.61 16.58 0.76
CA PRO A 309 0.58 16.80 1.77
C PRO A 309 0.27 15.49 2.50
N TYR A 310 0.13 15.54 3.81
CA TYR A 310 -0.38 14.43 4.60
C TYR A 310 -1.26 14.92 5.75
N GLY A 311 -2.57 14.73 5.64
CA GLY A 311 -3.55 15.32 6.55
C GLY A 311 -3.49 16.84 6.52
N GLU A 312 -3.21 17.45 7.67
CA GLU A 312 -3.07 18.90 7.83
C GLU A 312 -1.62 19.40 7.65
N HIS A 313 -0.67 18.49 7.39
CA HIS A 313 0.74 18.80 7.33
C HIS A 313 1.26 18.82 5.89
N GLU A 314 2.27 19.64 5.64
CA GLU A 314 3.16 19.53 4.49
C GLU A 314 4.48 18.90 4.94
N VAL A 315 4.89 17.82 4.29
CA VAL A 315 6.04 17.00 4.64
C VAL A 315 7.09 17.10 3.54
N GLU A 316 8.29 17.55 3.89
CA GLU A 316 9.43 17.59 2.96
C GLU A 316 10.24 16.29 3.07
N LEU A 317 10.15 15.45 2.03
CA LEU A 317 10.84 14.17 1.96
C LEU A 317 12.25 14.24 1.36
N LYS A 318 12.73 15.44 1.01
CA LYS A 318 14.07 15.62 0.45
C LYS A 318 15.15 15.31 1.50
N ALA A 319 16.08 14.42 1.16
CA ALA A 319 17.25 14.15 1.99
C ALA A 319 18.22 15.36 2.05
N PRO A 320 19.04 15.51 3.12
CA PRO A 320 19.12 14.65 4.31
C PRO A 320 18.06 14.98 5.35
N TRP A 321 17.62 13.97 6.12
CA TRP A 321 16.67 14.11 7.21
C TRP A 321 17.35 14.35 8.57
N LYS A 322 16.60 14.87 9.55
CA LYS A 322 17.07 15.04 10.92
C LYS A 322 17.45 13.68 11.52
N ARG A 323 18.59 13.60 12.21
CA ARG A 323 19.05 12.44 12.97
C ARG A 323 19.30 12.89 14.40
N ILE A 324 18.65 12.27 15.36
CA ILE A 324 18.76 12.62 16.77
C ILE A 324 18.77 11.35 17.62
N HIS A 325 19.67 11.32 18.62
CA HIS A 325 19.69 10.23 19.59
C HIS A 325 18.43 10.24 20.44
N MET A 326 17.89 9.06 20.77
CA MET A 326 16.66 8.93 21.57
C MET A 326 16.71 9.72 22.87
N VAL A 327 17.83 9.63 23.62
CA VAL A 327 18.03 10.36 24.87
C VAL A 327 18.00 11.88 24.67
N ASP A 328 18.62 12.37 23.59
CA ASP A 328 18.62 13.80 23.27
C ASP A 328 17.23 14.29 22.89
N ALA A 329 16.48 13.49 22.11
CA ALA A 329 15.11 13.79 21.75
C ALA A 329 14.21 13.88 23.00
N ILE A 330 14.35 12.95 23.94
CA ILE A 330 13.63 12.98 25.22
C ILE A 330 14.02 14.25 26.00
N LYS A 331 15.31 14.55 26.06
CA LYS A 331 15.81 15.74 26.79
C LYS A 331 15.30 17.04 26.17
N GLU A 332 15.27 17.15 24.85
CA GLU A 332 14.71 18.32 24.14
C GLU A 332 13.23 18.58 24.52
N VAL A 333 12.43 17.52 24.63
CA VAL A 333 10.98 17.63 24.86
C VAL A 333 10.64 17.74 26.35
N THR A 334 11.28 16.93 27.21
CA THR A 334 10.87 16.77 28.62
C THR A 334 11.79 17.45 29.62
N GLY A 335 13.01 17.81 29.23
CA GLY A 335 14.08 18.27 30.10
C GLY A 335 14.75 17.16 30.93
N VAL A 336 14.31 15.90 30.79
CA VAL A 336 14.91 14.74 31.48
C VAL A 336 16.13 14.25 30.73
N ASP A 337 17.23 14.06 31.46
CA ASP A 337 18.51 13.62 30.91
C ASP A 337 18.80 12.18 31.34
N PHE A 338 18.78 11.23 30.40
CA PHE A 338 19.11 9.83 30.61
C PHE A 338 20.56 9.46 30.27
N TRP A 339 21.41 10.43 29.88
CA TRP A 339 22.84 10.18 29.64
C TRP A 339 23.60 9.77 30.90
N PRO A 340 23.41 10.38 32.08
CA PRO A 340 24.06 9.94 33.29
C PRO A 340 23.76 8.47 33.59
N GLN A 341 24.74 7.78 34.16
CA GLN A 341 24.55 6.41 34.67
C GLN A 341 23.53 6.47 35.83
N MET A 342 22.53 5.59 35.77
CA MET A 342 21.51 5.47 36.82
C MET A 342 21.04 4.03 36.96
N THR A 343 20.49 3.69 38.11
CA THR A 343 19.89 2.38 38.34
C THR A 343 18.48 2.31 37.75
N ASP A 344 17.95 1.09 37.63
CA ASP A 344 16.56 0.86 37.19
C ASP A 344 15.54 1.54 38.12
N GLU A 345 15.82 1.55 39.44
CA GLU A 345 14.99 2.20 40.46
C GLU A 345 14.96 3.72 40.27
N GLU A 346 16.12 4.33 40.01
CA GLU A 346 16.21 5.77 39.74
C GLU A 346 15.47 6.14 38.47
N ALA A 347 15.60 5.37 37.40
CA ALA A 347 14.87 5.59 36.16
C ALA A 347 13.34 5.49 36.36
N ARG A 348 12.88 4.44 37.07
CA ARG A 348 11.46 4.30 37.40
C ARG A 348 10.94 5.41 38.30
N ALA A 349 11.76 5.93 39.22
CA ALA A 349 11.38 7.05 40.08
C ALA A 349 11.15 8.33 39.24
N ILE A 350 12.03 8.61 38.29
CA ILE A 350 11.89 9.73 37.34
C ILE A 350 10.60 9.57 36.50
N ALA A 351 10.33 8.35 36.03
CA ALA A 351 9.12 8.06 35.27
C ALA A 351 7.85 8.32 36.09
N LYS A 352 7.80 7.84 37.32
CA LYS A 352 6.66 8.08 38.24
C LYS A 352 6.47 9.58 38.53
N GLU A 353 7.55 10.35 38.70
CA GLU A 353 7.49 11.80 38.87
C GLU A 353 6.89 12.52 37.63
N LYS A 354 7.23 12.05 36.45
CA LYS A 354 6.74 12.63 35.17
C LYS A 354 5.39 12.05 34.72
N GLY A 355 4.80 11.12 35.48
CA GLY A 355 3.50 10.52 35.18
C GLY A 355 3.54 9.45 34.08
N VAL A 356 4.71 8.94 33.74
CA VAL A 356 4.87 7.80 32.82
C VAL A 356 4.51 6.51 33.55
N LYS A 357 3.73 5.65 32.92
CA LYS A 357 3.36 4.34 33.48
C LYS A 357 4.55 3.41 33.39
N VAL A 358 4.98 2.88 34.52
CA VAL A 358 6.06 1.92 34.59
C VAL A 358 5.71 0.79 35.55
N GLU A 359 6.07 -0.42 35.19
CA GLU A 359 5.99 -1.61 36.03
C GLU A 359 7.28 -1.78 36.83
N ASP A 360 7.20 -2.49 37.95
CA ASP A 360 8.39 -2.71 38.81
C ASP A 360 9.45 -3.62 38.16
N SER A 361 9.09 -4.38 37.13
CA SER A 361 9.97 -5.21 36.32
C SER A 361 10.74 -4.44 35.25
N MET A 362 10.34 -3.22 34.91
CA MET A 362 10.98 -2.42 33.86
C MET A 362 12.38 -1.99 34.24
N THR A 363 13.33 -2.22 33.35
CA THR A 363 14.71 -1.79 33.46
C THR A 363 14.86 -0.35 32.94
N PHE A 364 16.08 0.21 33.07
CA PHE A 364 16.46 1.51 32.53
C PHE A 364 16.03 1.67 31.07
N GLY A 365 16.36 0.69 30.24
CA GLY A 365 16.05 0.77 28.79
C GLY A 365 14.56 0.78 28.50
N HIS A 366 13.76 -0.01 29.21
CA HIS A 366 12.32 0.03 29.07
C HIS A 366 11.75 1.42 29.45
N VAL A 367 12.26 2.01 30.52
CA VAL A 367 11.84 3.35 30.96
C VAL A 367 12.18 4.42 29.91
N VAL A 368 13.37 4.37 29.32
CA VAL A 368 13.77 5.31 28.24
C VAL A 368 12.84 5.18 27.05
N ASN A 369 12.50 3.95 26.65
CA ASN A 369 11.57 3.70 25.55
C ASN A 369 10.17 4.25 25.85
N GLU A 370 9.62 4.01 27.03
CA GLU A 370 8.32 4.55 27.47
C GLU A 370 8.29 6.10 27.47
N PHE A 371 9.40 6.74 27.84
CA PHE A 371 9.51 8.20 27.75
C PHE A 371 9.45 8.69 26.31
N PHE A 372 10.13 7.99 25.42
CA PHE A 372 10.12 8.32 24.00
C PHE A 372 8.70 8.20 23.43
N GLU A 373 8.05 7.07 23.62
CA GLU A 373 6.70 6.83 23.13
C GLU A 373 5.67 7.81 23.72
N THR A 374 5.79 8.15 25.03
CA THR A 374 4.84 9.02 25.70
C THR A 374 4.98 10.48 25.29
N PHE A 375 6.20 11.01 25.09
CA PHE A 375 6.41 12.43 24.96
C PHE A 375 6.99 12.90 23.64
N VAL A 376 7.73 12.05 22.93
CA VAL A 376 8.50 12.45 21.75
C VAL A 376 7.80 12.07 20.45
N GLU A 377 7.29 10.86 20.35
CA GLU A 377 6.75 10.29 19.10
C GLU A 377 5.69 11.21 18.46
N GLU A 378 4.74 11.72 19.26
CA GLU A 378 3.68 12.60 18.76
C GLU A 378 4.16 13.99 18.31
N THR A 379 5.42 14.36 18.58
CA THR A 379 6.01 15.63 18.14
C THR A 379 6.71 15.55 16.77
N LEU A 380 6.93 14.34 16.26
CA LEU A 380 7.72 14.07 15.06
C LEU A 380 6.90 14.20 13.78
N ILE A 381 6.79 15.41 13.24
CA ILE A 381 6.03 15.70 12.02
C ILE A 381 6.90 15.56 10.77
N GLN A 382 8.06 16.22 10.73
CA GLN A 382 8.98 16.10 9.60
C GLN A 382 9.84 14.84 9.70
N PRO A 383 10.30 14.28 8.57
CA PRO A 383 11.11 13.07 8.56
C PRO A 383 12.28 13.15 9.52
N THR A 384 12.32 12.25 10.48
CA THR A 384 13.33 12.23 11.55
C THR A 384 13.74 10.80 11.85
N PHE A 385 15.04 10.55 11.87
CA PHE A 385 15.59 9.32 12.41
C PHE A 385 15.85 9.49 13.91
N ILE A 386 15.24 8.62 14.71
CA ILE A 386 15.57 8.45 16.12
C ILE A 386 16.51 7.26 16.22
N TYR A 387 17.74 7.47 16.70
CA TYR A 387 18.72 6.40 16.83
C TYR A 387 19.16 6.21 18.28
N GLY A 388 19.86 5.11 18.57
CA GLY A 388 20.32 4.78 19.91
C GLY A 388 19.20 4.24 20.80
N HIS A 389 18.44 3.28 20.28
CA HIS A 389 17.46 2.56 21.07
C HIS A 389 18.10 1.69 22.14
N PRO A 390 17.49 1.54 23.32
CA PRO A 390 18.02 0.70 24.39
C PRO A 390 18.20 -0.77 23.98
N VAL A 391 19.19 -1.43 24.57
CA VAL A 391 19.51 -2.84 24.27
C VAL A 391 18.37 -3.79 24.65
N GLU A 392 17.64 -3.49 25.70
CA GLU A 392 16.53 -4.30 26.21
C GLU A 392 15.37 -4.44 25.23
N VAL A 393 15.12 -3.39 24.43
CA VAL A 393 14.06 -3.38 23.39
C VAL A 393 14.60 -3.66 21.98
N SER A 394 15.85 -4.11 21.87
CA SER A 394 16.53 -4.26 20.56
C SER A 394 17.27 -5.61 20.45
N PRO A 395 16.55 -6.76 20.46
CA PRO A 395 17.17 -8.09 20.62
C PRO A 395 18.05 -8.53 19.44
N LEU A 396 17.93 -7.91 18.26
CA LEU A 396 18.63 -8.31 17.03
C LEU A 396 19.66 -7.26 16.57
N ALA A 397 19.74 -6.13 17.27
CA ALA A 397 20.65 -5.03 16.92
C ALA A 397 21.95 -5.09 17.69
N ARG A 398 23.06 -4.70 17.04
CA ARG A 398 24.38 -4.60 17.67
C ARG A 398 24.38 -3.52 18.76
N LYS A 399 25.03 -3.78 19.89
CA LYS A 399 25.31 -2.78 20.93
C LYS A 399 26.23 -1.70 20.39
N ASN A 400 25.98 -0.46 20.79
CA ASN A 400 26.89 0.64 20.49
C ASN A 400 28.21 0.47 21.25
N ASP A 401 29.34 0.71 20.57
CA ASP A 401 30.68 0.51 21.14
C ASP A 401 31.02 1.57 22.20
N GLU A 402 30.46 2.77 22.14
CA GLU A 402 30.73 3.87 23.06
C GLU A 402 29.87 3.79 24.34
N ASP A 403 28.59 3.42 24.18
CA ASP A 403 27.67 3.23 25.29
C ASP A 403 26.82 1.96 25.09
N PRO A 404 27.20 0.84 25.69
CA PRO A 404 26.55 -0.47 25.50
C PRO A 404 25.13 -0.57 26.09
N ARG A 405 24.63 0.47 26.76
CA ARG A 405 23.21 0.57 27.14
C ARG A 405 22.29 0.74 25.92
N PHE A 406 22.85 1.25 24.81
CA PHE A 406 22.15 1.53 23.58
C PHE A 406 22.64 0.63 22.45
N THR A 407 21.91 0.62 21.38
CA THR A 407 22.21 -0.13 20.15
C THR A 407 22.40 0.80 18.95
N ASP A 408 23.09 0.32 17.94
CA ASP A 408 23.20 0.96 16.62
C ASP A 408 21.90 0.72 15.81
N ARG A 409 20.74 1.12 16.39
CA ARG A 409 19.40 0.99 15.83
C ARG A 409 18.77 2.36 15.64
N PHE A 410 18.00 2.49 14.61
CA PHE A 410 17.17 3.66 14.36
C PHE A 410 15.74 3.26 14.00
N GLU A 411 14.82 4.16 14.26
CA GLU A 411 13.51 4.18 13.67
C GLU A 411 13.29 5.50 12.92
N CYS A 412 12.58 5.43 11.80
CA CYS A 412 12.25 6.59 10.97
C CYS A 412 10.82 7.01 11.21
N PHE A 413 10.62 8.22 11.69
CA PHE A 413 9.30 8.80 11.97
C PHE A 413 8.95 9.90 10.97
N ILE A 414 7.69 9.89 10.51
CA ILE A 414 7.07 10.95 9.69
C ILE A 414 5.61 11.09 10.13
N CYS A 415 5.16 12.31 10.41
CA CYS A 415 3.81 12.57 10.89
C CYS A 415 3.38 11.64 12.01
N THR A 416 4.20 11.55 13.05
CA THR A 416 3.95 10.76 14.27
C THR A 416 3.86 9.25 14.07
N LYS A 417 4.30 8.74 12.93
CA LYS A 417 4.26 7.30 12.63
C LYS A 417 5.62 6.79 12.20
N GLU A 418 5.93 5.58 12.63
CA GLU A 418 7.10 4.83 12.20
C GLU A 418 6.91 4.35 10.75
N TYR A 419 7.89 4.61 9.90
CA TYR A 419 7.94 4.19 8.50
C TYR A 419 9.01 3.14 8.23
N GLY A 420 10.04 3.09 9.05
CA GLY A 420 11.11 2.11 8.93
C GLY A 420 11.85 1.93 10.24
N ASN A 421 12.38 0.72 10.43
CA ASN A 421 13.18 0.31 11.55
C ASN A 421 14.41 -0.42 11.01
N GLY A 422 15.61 0.05 11.38
CA GLY A 422 16.84 -0.51 10.86
C GLY A 422 17.98 -0.41 11.86
N PHE A 423 19.00 -1.22 11.66
CA PHE A 423 20.13 -1.31 12.57
C PHE A 423 21.38 -1.93 11.93
N THR A 424 22.51 -1.76 12.60
CA THR A 424 23.66 -2.65 12.43
C THR A 424 23.31 -4.00 13.06
N GLU A 425 23.39 -5.05 12.28
CA GLU A 425 23.01 -6.39 12.70
C GLU A 425 23.90 -6.93 13.82
N LEU A 426 23.32 -7.64 14.76
CA LEU A 426 24.07 -8.40 15.74
C LEU A 426 24.68 -9.62 15.06
N THR A 427 26.01 -9.64 14.95
CA THR A 427 26.75 -10.71 14.27
C THR A 427 27.40 -11.69 15.24
N ASP A 428 27.45 -11.36 16.53
CA ASP A 428 27.99 -12.23 17.59
C ASP A 428 26.97 -13.32 17.97
N PRO A 429 27.23 -14.61 17.66
CA PRO A 429 26.31 -15.70 17.97
C PRO A 429 26.15 -15.94 19.48
N ILE A 430 27.14 -15.57 20.29
CA ILE A 430 27.10 -15.77 21.74
C ILE A 430 26.14 -14.73 22.36
N ASP A 431 26.34 -13.44 22.05
CA ASP A 431 25.42 -12.36 22.49
C ASP A 431 24.00 -12.62 21.96
N GLN A 432 23.86 -13.06 20.70
CA GLN A 432 22.53 -13.37 20.13
C GLN A 432 21.81 -14.49 20.89
N ARG A 433 22.55 -15.56 21.24
CA ARG A 433 21.99 -16.66 22.04
C ARG A 433 21.52 -16.17 23.41
N GLU A 434 22.34 -15.36 24.10
CA GLU A 434 21.97 -14.79 25.39
C GLU A 434 20.72 -13.92 25.31
N ARG A 435 20.58 -13.13 24.26
CA ARG A 435 19.38 -12.30 24.06
C ARG A 435 18.14 -13.13 23.75
N PHE A 436 18.26 -14.17 22.93
CA PHE A 436 17.14 -15.08 22.70
C PHE A 436 16.71 -15.80 23.99
N MET A 437 17.63 -16.18 24.86
CA MET A 437 17.29 -16.79 26.15
C MET A 437 16.52 -15.82 27.05
N LYS A 438 16.87 -14.52 27.07
CA LYS A 438 16.12 -13.50 27.79
C LYS A 438 14.70 -13.34 27.23
N GLN A 439 14.57 -13.33 25.91
CA GLN A 439 13.25 -13.28 25.26
C GLN A 439 12.38 -14.50 25.61
N VAL A 440 12.98 -15.68 25.70
CA VAL A 440 12.28 -16.89 26.17
C VAL A 440 11.83 -16.74 27.61
N GLU A 441 12.64 -16.15 28.51
CA GLU A 441 12.25 -15.87 29.90
C GLU A 441 11.07 -14.88 29.96
N GLU A 442 11.09 -13.82 29.17
CA GLU A 442 9.97 -12.87 29.03
C GLU A 442 8.69 -13.56 28.55
N LYS A 443 8.81 -14.48 27.60
CA LYS A 443 7.68 -15.27 27.10
C LYS A 443 7.07 -16.11 28.20
N PHE A 444 7.87 -16.76 29.03
CA PHE A 444 7.40 -17.52 30.22
C PHE A 444 6.79 -16.58 31.26
N ALA A 445 7.19 -15.33 31.33
CA ALA A 445 6.60 -14.31 32.20
C ALA A 445 5.29 -13.71 31.65
N GLY A 446 4.86 -14.12 30.44
CA GLY A 446 3.56 -13.74 29.86
C GLY A 446 3.65 -12.79 28.64
N ASN A 447 4.83 -12.53 28.11
CA ASN A 447 4.99 -11.77 26.88
C ASN A 447 4.83 -12.69 25.65
N ASP A 448 3.61 -12.84 25.14
CA ASP A 448 3.30 -13.70 23.98
C ASP A 448 3.99 -13.25 22.67
N GLU A 449 4.52 -12.02 22.61
CA GLU A 449 5.16 -11.42 21.44
C GLU A 449 6.67 -11.61 21.42
N ALA A 450 7.25 -12.08 22.53
CA ALA A 450 8.68 -12.31 22.65
C ALA A 450 9.21 -13.38 21.68
N HIS A 451 10.43 -13.18 21.18
CA HIS A 451 11.09 -14.06 20.23
C HIS A 451 11.25 -15.50 20.77
N PRO A 452 11.00 -16.53 19.95
CA PRO A 452 11.41 -17.89 20.28
C PRO A 452 12.92 -18.04 20.13
N HIS A 453 13.48 -19.07 20.77
CA HIS A 453 14.86 -19.47 20.54
C HIS A 453 14.98 -20.19 19.18
N ASP A 454 15.78 -19.63 18.26
CA ASP A 454 16.06 -20.21 16.93
C ASP A 454 17.52 -20.69 16.88
N GLU A 455 17.73 -21.97 17.20
CA GLU A 455 19.05 -22.58 17.21
C GLU A 455 19.68 -22.67 15.81
N ASP A 456 18.88 -22.89 14.78
CA ASP A 456 19.37 -22.91 13.38
C ASP A 456 19.91 -21.55 12.95
N PHE A 457 19.26 -20.46 13.40
CA PHE A 457 19.77 -19.10 13.15
C PHE A 457 21.08 -18.85 13.90
N ILE A 458 21.19 -19.30 15.16
CA ILE A 458 22.46 -19.22 15.90
C ILE A 458 23.57 -19.96 15.17
N GLN A 459 23.32 -21.19 14.70
CA GLN A 459 24.29 -21.95 13.91
C GLN A 459 24.67 -21.21 12.62
N ALA A 460 23.72 -20.57 11.94
CA ALA A 460 24.03 -19.74 10.76
C ALA A 460 25.01 -18.60 11.12
N LEU A 461 24.79 -17.90 12.23
CA LEU A 461 25.71 -16.87 12.73
C LEU A 461 27.10 -17.42 13.07
N GLU A 462 27.21 -18.65 13.58
CA GLU A 462 28.48 -19.31 13.88
C GLU A 462 29.32 -19.58 12.61
N TYR A 463 28.69 -19.67 11.41
CA TYR A 463 29.43 -19.71 10.15
C TYR A 463 29.96 -18.34 9.71
N GLY A 464 29.51 -17.25 10.35
CA GLY A 464 29.98 -15.88 10.15
C GLY A 464 29.01 -15.04 9.33
N LEU A 465 28.26 -14.17 9.99
CA LEU A 465 27.57 -13.07 9.36
C LEU A 465 28.54 -11.91 9.20
N SER A 466 28.77 -11.44 7.97
CA SER A 466 29.53 -10.21 7.72
C SER A 466 28.92 -9.01 8.46
N PRO A 467 29.68 -7.98 8.81
CA PRO A 467 29.09 -6.72 9.26
C PRO A 467 27.98 -6.29 8.28
N THR A 468 26.76 -6.15 8.75
CA THR A 468 25.59 -5.96 7.89
C THR A 468 24.68 -4.91 8.49
N GLY A 469 24.16 -4.03 7.65
CA GLY A 469 23.07 -3.13 7.99
C GLY A 469 21.75 -3.65 7.39
N GLY A 470 20.70 -3.60 8.18
CA GLY A 470 19.35 -4.03 7.76
C GLY A 470 18.27 -2.99 8.03
N VAL A 471 17.22 -2.99 7.24
CA VAL A 471 16.02 -2.16 7.46
C VAL A 471 14.76 -2.81 6.96
N GLY A 472 13.70 -2.70 7.76
CA GLY A 472 12.33 -2.97 7.35
C GLY A 472 11.58 -1.67 7.11
N ILE A 473 10.86 -1.56 5.99
CA ILE A 473 10.02 -0.40 5.66
C ILE A 473 8.60 -0.85 5.38
N GLY A 474 7.62 -0.24 6.05
CA GLY A 474 6.20 -0.51 5.83
C GLY A 474 5.71 0.07 4.51
N ILE A 475 5.52 -0.76 3.48
CA ILE A 475 5.07 -0.32 2.15
C ILE A 475 3.68 0.31 2.23
N ASP A 476 2.77 -0.26 3.00
CA ASP A 476 1.41 0.29 3.11
C ASP A 476 1.42 1.69 3.73
N ARG A 477 2.21 1.91 4.79
CA ARG A 477 2.39 3.24 5.40
C ARG A 477 3.02 4.23 4.42
N LEU A 478 4.05 3.83 3.67
CA LEU A 478 4.65 4.67 2.63
C LEU A 478 3.63 5.07 1.55
N VAL A 479 2.79 4.13 1.12
CA VAL A 479 1.72 4.43 0.17
C VAL A 479 0.69 5.37 0.78
N MET A 480 0.32 5.20 2.05
CA MET A 480 -0.56 6.13 2.76
C MET A 480 -0.01 7.57 2.73
N LEU A 481 1.26 7.74 3.05
CA LEU A 481 1.96 9.04 3.01
C LEU A 481 1.91 9.66 1.61
N LEU A 482 2.37 8.92 0.61
CA LEU A 482 2.51 9.41 -0.78
C LEU A 482 1.18 9.57 -1.52
N THR A 483 0.07 9.08 -0.97
CA THR A 483 -1.28 9.25 -1.53
C THR A 483 -2.22 10.04 -0.61
N ASN A 484 -1.69 10.68 0.42
CA ASN A 484 -2.48 11.41 1.42
C ASN A 484 -3.66 10.60 1.97
N SER A 485 -3.42 9.34 2.32
CA SER A 485 -4.44 8.42 2.81
C SER A 485 -4.30 8.22 4.32
N GLN A 486 -5.35 8.58 5.08
CA GLN A 486 -5.32 8.54 6.55
C GLN A 486 -5.69 7.15 7.12
N SER A 487 -6.01 6.19 6.26
CA SER A 487 -6.31 4.83 6.69
C SER A 487 -5.66 3.80 5.78
N ILE A 488 -5.06 2.77 6.38
CA ILE A 488 -4.46 1.62 5.68
C ILE A 488 -5.49 0.91 4.77
N ARG A 489 -6.77 0.92 5.14
CA ARG A 489 -7.85 0.34 4.32
C ARG A 489 -8.03 1.05 2.98
N ASN A 490 -7.62 2.32 2.88
CA ASN A 490 -7.67 3.08 1.62
C ASN A 490 -6.60 2.62 0.62
N VAL A 491 -5.51 2.05 1.10
CA VAL A 491 -4.37 1.61 0.28
C VAL A 491 -4.28 0.08 0.11
N LEU A 492 -5.16 -0.66 0.76
CA LEU A 492 -5.38 -2.10 0.56
C LEU A 492 -6.58 -2.32 -0.36
N LEU A 493 -6.40 -3.15 -1.41
CA LEU A 493 -7.50 -3.46 -2.33
C LEU A 493 -8.66 -4.15 -1.61
N PHE A 494 -8.36 -5.14 -0.79
CA PHE A 494 -9.32 -5.91 0.00
C PHE A 494 -8.86 -5.99 1.46
N PRO A 495 -9.15 -4.96 2.27
CA PRO A 495 -8.79 -4.97 3.68
C PRO A 495 -9.61 -6.02 4.44
N THR A 496 -9.05 -6.56 5.51
CA THR A 496 -9.79 -7.45 6.41
C THR A 496 -10.92 -6.69 7.09
N MET A 497 -12.14 -7.22 7.00
CA MET A 497 -13.34 -6.62 7.57
C MET A 497 -14.08 -7.63 8.44
N LYS A 498 -14.72 -7.18 9.53
CA LYS A 498 -15.64 -8.03 10.29
C LYS A 498 -16.80 -8.47 9.40
N ASN A 499 -17.30 -9.68 9.61
CA ASN A 499 -18.53 -10.13 8.97
C ASN A 499 -19.69 -9.20 9.33
N LEU A 500 -20.60 -8.98 8.39
CA LEU A 500 -21.91 -8.39 8.69
C LEU A 500 -22.76 -9.52 9.26
N ASP A 501 -23.16 -9.42 10.52
CA ASP A 501 -24.11 -10.34 11.16
C ASP A 501 -25.49 -10.17 10.54
#